data_521b93fd3d708062ffc1c76715a97434
#
_entry.id   521b93fd3d708062ffc1c76715a97434
#
_cell.length_a   1.000
_cell.length_b   1.000
_cell.length_c   1.000
_cell.angle_alpha   90.00
_cell.angle_beta   90.00
_cell.angle_gamma   90.00
#
_symmetry.space_group_name_H-M   'P 1'
#
loop_
_entity.id
_entity.type
_entity.pdbx_description
1 polymer ?
#
loop_
_entity_poly.entity_id
_entity_poly.type
_entity_poly.pdbx_seq_one_letter_code
_entity_poly.pdbx_strand_id
1 'polypeptide(L)'
;MELTLFNSLTRRAEPFQPVHEGEARVYTCGPTVYNYPHIGNMRAYVFADVLGRTLSFKGYKLTHVINITDVGHLTDDADDGEDKMERMAAAQKQSIWEIAEHYKQAYWADVRALNIRQPAQWTVATDYVEQMIEFAKGIAAKHCYELESGLYFDVSTVADYGRLARAQTDEGEGRIEAVEGKRNAADFAIWRKTPPGEKRQMEWPSPWGMGAPGWHLECSVMSGAVLGFPFDIHTGGIDHREIHHPNEIAQNQAHCCTNGLDNAANSGAKVWMHNNFLVERSGKMSKSSGEFLRLQLLIDKGYHPLAYRLLCLQAHYRSELEFSWEGLGAALTRLKRMVMAVEQLKARIPPPPGEGDHAQHGGGAPSAMHDSAPPPPAVVPLPVPGRNFTPHLERFDGAVSDDLNTAVALTVLEDVAALKKVDPAEKLAALAAMDAVLGLDLLNLTRADLRLRPKSATITEGEIEATLAARKEARAAKDFARSDALRNELAVQGVEVMDGDPLGWEWKLG
;
A
#
# COMPACT_ATOMS: atom_id res chain seq x y z
N MET A 1 15.11 -10.36 -18.09
CA MET A 1 16.25 -9.50 -17.68
C MET A 1 16.55 -9.73 -16.21
N GLU A 2 17.76 -9.42 -15.72
CA GLU A 2 18.10 -9.48 -14.31
C GLU A 2 17.35 -8.39 -13.53
N LEU A 3 16.79 -8.74 -12.37
CA LEU A 3 16.09 -7.77 -11.53
C LEU A 3 17.12 -6.93 -10.76
N THR A 4 17.07 -5.63 -10.94
CA THR A 4 17.90 -4.64 -10.24
C THR A 4 17.02 -3.79 -9.34
N LEU A 5 17.41 -3.64 -8.07
CA LEU A 5 16.67 -2.87 -7.06
C LEU A 5 17.59 -1.84 -6.41
N PHE A 6 17.05 -0.66 -6.12
CA PHE A 6 17.80 0.36 -5.39
C PHE A 6 17.80 0.04 -3.90
N ASN A 7 18.99 -0.19 -3.37
CA ASN A 7 19.20 -0.42 -1.95
C ASN A 7 19.55 0.89 -1.25
N SER A 8 18.66 1.36 -0.38
CA SER A 8 18.87 2.60 0.36
C SER A 8 20.08 2.53 1.30
N LEU A 9 20.44 1.33 1.79
CA LEU A 9 21.58 1.13 2.70
C LEU A 9 22.93 1.37 1.97
N THR A 10 23.06 0.81 0.76
CA THR A 10 24.27 0.96 -0.05
C THR A 10 24.21 2.19 -0.96
N ARG A 11 22.99 2.76 -1.14
CA ARG A 11 22.70 3.90 -2.05
C ARG A 11 22.99 3.61 -3.52
N ARG A 12 22.81 2.34 -3.94
CA ARG A 12 23.08 1.86 -5.29
C ARG A 12 21.93 1.00 -5.78
N ALA A 13 21.75 0.98 -7.09
CA ALA A 13 20.97 -0.04 -7.77
C ALA A 13 21.83 -1.30 -7.88
N GLU A 14 21.33 -2.41 -7.39
CA GLU A 14 22.07 -3.68 -7.27
C GLU A 14 21.24 -4.82 -7.85
N PRO A 15 21.87 -5.81 -8.50
CA PRO A 15 21.19 -7.04 -8.88
C PRO A 15 20.59 -7.72 -7.66
N PHE A 16 19.32 -8.11 -7.74
CA PHE A 16 18.66 -8.83 -6.66
C PHE A 16 19.21 -10.26 -6.55
N GLN A 17 19.84 -10.53 -5.42
CA GLN A 17 20.39 -11.85 -5.09
C GLN A 17 19.67 -12.37 -3.84
N PRO A 18 18.75 -13.34 -3.95
CA PRO A 18 18.01 -13.84 -2.81
C PRO A 18 18.92 -14.54 -1.80
N VAL A 19 18.51 -14.58 -0.55
CA VAL A 19 19.20 -15.34 0.52
C VAL A 19 19.07 -16.84 0.25
N HIS A 20 17.89 -17.27 -0.21
CA HIS A 20 17.62 -18.64 -0.62
C HIS A 20 17.26 -18.68 -2.11
N GLU A 21 17.93 -19.52 -2.86
CA GLU A 21 17.71 -19.65 -4.30
C GLU A 21 16.22 -19.93 -4.62
N GLY A 22 15.67 -19.16 -5.55
CA GLY A 22 14.28 -19.29 -5.99
C GLY A 22 13.22 -18.73 -5.02
N GLU A 23 13.61 -18.23 -3.85
CA GLU A 23 12.71 -17.61 -2.88
C GLU A 23 12.94 -16.11 -2.77
N ALA A 24 11.92 -15.37 -2.36
CA ALA A 24 12.02 -13.96 -1.98
C ALA A 24 11.21 -13.72 -0.71
N ARG A 25 11.88 -13.26 0.34
CA ARG A 25 11.30 -12.97 1.65
C ARG A 25 11.28 -11.47 1.87
N VAL A 26 10.08 -10.91 1.97
CA VAL A 26 9.85 -9.46 2.05
C VAL A 26 9.11 -9.12 3.33
N TYR A 27 9.62 -8.15 4.06
CA TYR A 27 8.92 -7.53 5.18
C TYR A 27 8.57 -6.08 4.82
N THR A 28 7.34 -5.67 5.11
CA THR A 28 6.85 -4.30 4.88
C THR A 28 6.33 -3.74 6.19
N CYS A 29 6.82 -2.56 6.59
CA CYS A 29 6.24 -1.83 7.70
C CYS A 29 4.77 -1.51 7.41
N GLY A 30 3.90 -2.03 8.27
CA GLY A 30 2.46 -1.86 8.19
C GLY A 30 1.94 -0.62 8.91
N PRO A 31 0.62 -0.46 9.03
CA PRO A 31 0.03 0.71 9.66
C PRO A 31 0.04 0.60 11.18
N THR A 32 0.08 1.76 11.84
CA THR A 32 -0.35 1.90 13.24
C THR A 32 -1.85 2.18 13.25
N VAL A 33 -2.62 1.30 13.89
CA VAL A 33 -4.09 1.27 13.79
C VAL A 33 -4.78 2.09 14.87
N TYR A 34 -4.45 3.37 14.97
CA TYR A 34 -5.14 4.35 15.83
C TYR A 34 -6.01 5.34 15.03
N ASN A 35 -5.89 5.37 13.71
CA ASN A 35 -6.65 6.25 12.83
C ASN A 35 -6.74 5.63 11.42
N TYR A 36 -7.63 6.16 10.59
CA TYR A 36 -7.70 5.77 9.18
C TYR A 36 -6.36 6.03 8.47
N PRO A 37 -5.96 5.14 7.54
CA PRO A 37 -4.81 5.41 6.72
C PRO A 37 -5.09 6.62 5.81
N HIS A 38 -4.08 7.44 5.66
CA HIS A 38 -4.05 8.52 4.68
C HIS A 38 -3.66 7.94 3.30
N ILE A 39 -4.11 8.54 2.18
CA ILE A 39 -3.73 8.03 0.85
C ILE A 39 -2.21 8.00 0.65
N GLY A 40 -1.47 8.94 1.24
CA GLY A 40 -0.01 8.92 1.24
C GLY A 40 0.59 7.65 1.85
N ASN A 41 -0.03 7.10 2.92
CA ASN A 41 0.36 5.80 3.48
C ASN A 41 0.04 4.67 2.51
N MET A 42 -1.12 4.71 1.84
CA MET A 42 -1.51 3.68 0.89
C MET A 42 -0.58 3.60 -0.32
N ARG A 43 0.13 4.67 -0.67
CA ARG A 43 1.18 4.65 -1.69
C ARG A 43 2.31 3.66 -1.36
N ALA A 44 2.71 3.57 -0.09
CA ALA A 44 3.72 2.61 0.36
C ALA A 44 3.27 1.16 0.12
N TYR A 45 2.00 0.85 0.38
CA TYR A 45 1.47 -0.49 0.18
C TYR A 45 1.24 -0.83 -1.31
N VAL A 46 0.89 0.15 -2.14
CA VAL A 46 0.88 -0.03 -3.60
C VAL A 46 2.29 -0.34 -4.11
N PHE A 47 3.30 0.37 -3.64
CA PHE A 47 4.71 0.10 -3.96
C PHE A 47 5.13 -1.31 -3.54
N ALA A 48 4.87 -1.69 -2.29
CA ALA A 48 5.21 -3.02 -1.77
C ALA A 48 4.49 -4.16 -2.52
N ASP A 49 3.24 -3.93 -2.93
CA ASP A 49 2.49 -4.89 -3.76
C ASP A 49 3.08 -5.04 -5.16
N VAL A 50 3.49 -3.93 -5.80
CA VAL A 50 4.17 -3.97 -7.10
C VAL A 50 5.50 -4.73 -7.01
N LEU A 51 6.28 -4.49 -5.96
CA LEU A 51 7.50 -5.26 -5.69
C LEU A 51 7.20 -6.76 -5.58
N GLY A 52 6.23 -7.12 -4.74
CA GLY A 52 5.85 -8.51 -4.54
C GLY A 52 5.33 -9.18 -5.83
N ARG A 53 4.52 -8.46 -6.64
CA ARG A 53 4.05 -8.92 -7.95
C ARG A 53 5.21 -9.09 -8.95
N THR A 54 6.17 -8.15 -8.95
CA THR A 54 7.37 -8.24 -9.79
C THR A 54 8.22 -9.45 -9.41
N LEU A 55 8.46 -9.69 -8.12
CA LEU A 55 9.18 -10.87 -7.66
C LEU A 55 8.49 -12.17 -8.10
N SER A 56 7.16 -12.24 -7.99
CA SER A 56 6.39 -13.39 -8.49
C SER A 56 6.47 -13.53 -10.01
N PHE A 57 6.42 -12.43 -10.76
CA PHE A 57 6.58 -12.41 -12.22
C PHE A 57 7.96 -12.90 -12.65
N LYS A 58 9.00 -12.60 -11.85
CA LYS A 58 10.38 -13.09 -12.06
C LYS A 58 10.55 -14.55 -11.65
N GLY A 59 9.51 -15.21 -11.16
CA GLY A 59 9.51 -16.65 -10.82
C GLY A 59 9.94 -16.96 -9.38
N TYR A 60 10.14 -15.96 -8.52
CA TYR A 60 10.46 -16.22 -7.12
C TYR A 60 9.21 -16.66 -6.34
N LYS A 61 9.38 -17.64 -5.45
CA LYS A 61 8.41 -17.99 -4.44
C LYS A 61 8.41 -16.90 -3.37
N LEU A 62 7.39 -16.06 -3.37
CA LEU A 62 7.29 -14.91 -2.47
C LEU A 62 6.73 -15.31 -1.11
N THR A 63 7.42 -14.91 -0.03
CA THR A 63 6.89 -14.82 1.33
C THR A 63 6.89 -13.36 1.74
N HIS A 64 5.72 -12.71 1.62
CA HIS A 64 5.54 -11.31 2.00
C HIS A 64 4.86 -11.24 3.36
N VAL A 65 5.43 -10.49 4.29
CA VAL A 65 4.89 -10.24 5.64
C VAL A 65 4.66 -8.75 5.80
N ILE A 66 3.51 -8.38 6.35
CA ILE A 66 3.15 -6.99 6.68
C ILE A 66 2.67 -6.98 8.13
N ASN A 67 3.19 -6.08 8.94
CA ASN A 67 2.73 -5.96 10.32
C ASN A 67 1.51 -5.05 10.49
N ILE A 68 0.86 -5.20 11.62
CA ILE A 68 -0.13 -4.29 12.18
C ILE A 68 0.40 -3.86 13.54
N THR A 69 0.68 -2.58 13.71
CA THR A 69 1.04 -2.00 15.01
C THR A 69 -0.23 -1.59 15.72
N ASP A 70 -0.67 -2.42 16.64
CA ASP A 70 -1.84 -2.22 17.50
C ASP A 70 -1.47 -1.91 18.96
N VAL A 71 -0.19 -1.82 19.27
CA VAL A 71 0.34 -1.39 20.57
C VAL A 71 0.36 0.14 20.64
N GLY A 72 0.18 0.66 21.86
CA GLY A 72 0.20 2.10 22.14
C GLY A 72 1.40 2.82 21.57
N HIS A 73 1.12 3.89 20.82
CA HIS A 73 2.11 4.67 20.10
C HIS A 73 2.15 6.09 20.65
N LEU A 74 3.33 6.56 21.02
CA LEU A 74 3.48 7.91 21.54
C LEU A 74 3.21 8.97 20.47
N THR A 75 2.89 10.18 20.91
CA THR A 75 2.61 11.29 20.01
C THR A 75 3.86 11.78 19.28
N ASP A 76 5.03 11.50 19.83
CA ASP A 76 6.34 11.87 19.28
C ASP A 76 7.15 10.64 18.87
N ASP A 77 7.92 10.77 17.78
CA ASP A 77 8.86 9.75 17.28
C ASP A 77 10.10 9.64 18.22
N ALA A 78 10.22 10.54 19.19
CA ALA A 78 11.32 10.61 20.17
C ALA A 78 11.10 9.83 21.47
N ASP A 79 10.13 8.93 21.51
CA ASP A 79 9.76 8.15 22.71
C ASP A 79 9.18 8.99 23.86
N ASP A 80 8.71 10.20 23.61
CA ASP A 80 8.06 11.08 24.58
C ASP A 80 6.61 11.41 24.17
N GLY A 81 5.81 11.89 25.12
CA GLY A 81 4.42 12.30 24.90
C GLY A 81 3.36 11.28 25.28
N GLU A 82 2.09 11.67 25.07
CA GLU A 82 0.92 10.84 25.38
C GLU A 82 0.75 9.71 24.38
N ASP A 83 0.29 8.55 24.85
CA ASP A 83 -0.11 7.44 24.00
C ASP A 83 -1.32 7.82 23.13
N LYS A 84 -1.14 7.77 21.82
CA LYS A 84 -2.18 8.15 20.85
C LYS A 84 -3.43 7.29 20.97
N MET A 85 -3.26 6.00 21.27
CA MET A 85 -4.37 5.05 21.38
C MET A 85 -5.13 5.25 22.69
N GLU A 86 -4.44 5.47 23.80
CA GLU A 86 -5.06 5.77 25.10
C GLU A 86 -5.88 7.08 25.03
N ARG A 87 -5.33 8.11 24.39
CA ARG A 87 -6.03 9.38 24.18
C ARG A 87 -7.29 9.21 23.31
N MET A 88 -7.22 8.42 22.25
CA MET A 88 -8.37 8.11 21.40
C MET A 88 -9.41 7.30 22.14
N ALA A 89 -8.99 6.30 22.93
CA ALA A 89 -9.88 5.49 23.75
C ALA A 89 -10.67 6.35 24.74
N ALA A 90 -9.99 7.25 25.46
CA ALA A 90 -10.63 8.18 26.38
C ALA A 90 -11.61 9.11 25.69
N ALA A 91 -11.24 9.65 24.52
CA ALA A 91 -12.09 10.58 23.76
C ALA A 91 -13.34 9.89 23.19
N GLN A 92 -13.24 8.65 22.74
CA GLN A 92 -14.33 7.90 22.12
C GLN A 92 -15.12 7.04 23.11
N LYS A 93 -14.68 6.94 24.36
CA LYS A 93 -15.26 6.06 25.39
C LYS A 93 -15.31 4.58 24.94
N GLN A 94 -14.30 4.15 24.23
CA GLN A 94 -14.13 2.80 23.75
C GLN A 94 -12.84 2.19 24.33
N SER A 95 -12.73 0.86 24.32
CA SER A 95 -11.47 0.24 24.66
C SER A 95 -10.45 0.43 23.53
N ILE A 96 -9.18 0.46 23.89
CA ILE A 96 -8.10 0.58 22.92
C ILE A 96 -8.10 -0.59 21.91
N TRP A 97 -8.55 -1.77 22.34
CA TRP A 97 -8.70 -2.96 21.51
C TRP A 97 -9.79 -2.80 20.43
N GLU A 98 -10.94 -2.22 20.79
CA GLU A 98 -12.02 -1.93 19.84
C GLU A 98 -11.59 -0.89 18.81
N ILE A 99 -10.82 0.11 19.24
CA ILE A 99 -10.25 1.12 18.34
C ILE A 99 -9.26 0.48 17.36
N ALA A 100 -8.32 -0.32 17.85
CA ALA A 100 -7.36 -1.02 17.02
C ALA A 100 -8.05 -1.92 15.97
N GLU A 101 -9.05 -2.69 16.40
CA GLU A 101 -9.82 -3.56 15.51
C GLU A 101 -10.57 -2.75 14.44
N HIS A 102 -11.24 -1.66 14.81
CA HIS A 102 -11.96 -0.80 13.88
C HIS A 102 -11.03 -0.26 12.76
N TYR A 103 -9.88 0.28 13.11
CA TYR A 103 -8.97 0.85 12.13
C TYR A 103 -8.20 -0.22 11.34
N LYS A 104 -7.95 -1.38 11.93
CA LYS A 104 -7.42 -2.54 11.23
C LYS A 104 -8.36 -3.00 10.11
N GLN A 105 -9.66 -3.12 10.39
CA GLN A 105 -10.66 -3.47 9.39
C GLN A 105 -10.79 -2.41 8.28
N ALA A 106 -10.72 -1.14 8.64
CA ALA A 106 -10.72 -0.04 7.67
C ALA A 106 -9.49 -0.09 6.75
N TYR A 107 -8.31 -0.35 7.30
CA TYR A 107 -7.10 -0.55 6.52
C TYR A 107 -7.21 -1.74 5.55
N TRP A 108 -7.71 -2.88 6.01
CA TRP A 108 -7.90 -4.04 5.14
C TRP A 108 -8.95 -3.78 4.05
N ALA A 109 -9.96 -2.96 4.30
CA ALA A 109 -10.90 -2.53 3.25
C ALA A 109 -10.19 -1.71 2.17
N ASP A 110 -9.31 -0.77 2.54
CA ASP A 110 -8.51 0.02 1.60
C ASP A 110 -7.53 -0.86 0.80
N VAL A 111 -6.87 -1.83 1.46
CA VAL A 111 -5.99 -2.82 0.81
C VAL A 111 -6.74 -3.59 -0.28
N ARG A 112 -7.97 -4.07 0.02
CA ARG A 112 -8.81 -4.76 -0.97
C ARG A 112 -9.24 -3.84 -2.11
N ALA A 113 -9.69 -2.64 -1.79
CA ALA A 113 -10.17 -1.67 -2.78
C ALA A 113 -9.06 -1.25 -3.78
N LEU A 114 -7.81 -1.23 -3.33
CA LEU A 114 -6.64 -0.94 -4.16
C LEU A 114 -6.06 -2.17 -4.87
N ASN A 115 -6.72 -3.32 -4.81
CA ASN A 115 -6.24 -4.59 -5.38
C ASN A 115 -4.81 -4.95 -4.92
N ILE A 116 -4.48 -4.62 -3.66
CA ILE A 116 -3.24 -5.04 -3.02
C ILE A 116 -3.41 -6.50 -2.59
N ARG A 117 -2.47 -7.36 -2.96
CA ARG A 117 -2.51 -8.78 -2.62
C ARG A 117 -2.38 -8.97 -1.12
N GLN A 118 -3.10 -9.96 -0.60
CA GLN A 118 -2.91 -10.37 0.78
C GLN A 118 -1.48 -10.89 0.95
N PRO A 119 -0.76 -10.48 2.01
CA PRO A 119 0.55 -11.05 2.32
C PRO A 119 0.41 -12.53 2.71
N ALA A 120 1.53 -13.25 2.75
CA ALA A 120 1.57 -14.60 3.27
C ALA A 120 1.17 -14.63 4.75
N GLN A 121 1.48 -13.56 5.49
CA GLN A 121 1.11 -13.40 6.89
C GLN A 121 0.97 -11.91 7.26
N TRP A 122 -0.09 -11.61 8.00
CA TRP A 122 -0.21 -10.41 8.83
C TRP A 122 0.35 -10.71 10.21
N THR A 123 1.29 -9.90 10.69
CA THR A 123 1.80 -9.99 12.06
C THR A 123 1.21 -8.85 12.89
N VAL A 124 0.57 -9.16 14.01
CA VAL A 124 -0.05 -8.16 14.91
C VAL A 124 0.85 -7.99 16.11
N ALA A 125 1.27 -6.76 16.41
CA ALA A 125 2.32 -6.50 17.40
C ALA A 125 1.99 -7.07 18.79
N THR A 126 0.73 -6.97 19.24
CA THR A 126 0.31 -7.53 20.54
C THR A 126 0.46 -9.05 20.64
N ASP A 127 0.44 -9.80 19.54
CA ASP A 127 0.66 -11.24 19.51
C ASP A 127 2.13 -11.64 19.73
N TYR A 128 3.06 -10.68 19.64
CA TYR A 128 4.50 -10.89 19.70
C TYR A 128 5.18 -10.30 20.95
N VAL A 129 4.42 -9.81 21.92
CA VAL A 129 4.99 -9.12 23.10
C VAL A 129 5.93 -10.01 23.90
N GLU A 130 5.61 -11.29 24.08
CA GLU A 130 6.50 -12.24 24.75
C GLU A 130 7.83 -12.40 24.01
N GLN A 131 7.77 -12.53 22.66
CA GLN A 131 8.97 -12.61 21.83
C GLN A 131 9.79 -11.31 21.86
N MET A 132 9.10 -10.16 21.96
CA MET A 132 9.76 -8.86 22.12
C MET A 132 10.51 -8.78 23.46
N ILE A 133 9.94 -9.28 24.54
CA ILE A 133 10.60 -9.35 25.85
C ILE A 133 11.83 -10.27 25.78
N GLU A 134 11.71 -11.44 25.16
CA GLU A 134 12.85 -12.37 25.01
C GLU A 134 13.96 -11.80 24.13
N PHE A 135 13.61 -11.15 23.01
CA PHE A 135 14.57 -10.45 22.17
C PHE A 135 15.31 -9.36 22.96
N ALA A 136 14.57 -8.53 23.70
CA ALA A 136 15.12 -7.47 24.53
C ALA A 136 16.07 -8.02 25.61
N LYS A 137 15.73 -9.14 26.28
CA LYS A 137 16.64 -9.81 27.21
C LYS A 137 17.95 -10.21 26.56
N GLY A 138 17.89 -10.69 25.31
CA GLY A 138 19.08 -11.11 24.56
C GLY A 138 20.07 -9.99 24.30
N ILE A 139 19.60 -8.76 24.11
CA ILE A 139 20.44 -7.61 23.80
C ILE A 139 20.73 -6.71 25.01
N ALA A 140 19.93 -6.79 26.09
CA ALA A 140 19.95 -5.84 27.21
C ALA A 140 21.34 -5.67 27.84
N ALA A 141 22.01 -6.78 28.17
CA ALA A 141 23.25 -6.74 28.93
C ALA A 141 24.42 -6.05 28.21
N LYS A 142 24.43 -6.07 26.87
CA LYS A 142 25.55 -5.52 26.08
C LYS A 142 25.21 -4.20 25.41
N HIS A 143 23.93 -3.98 25.08
CA HIS A 143 23.52 -2.91 24.19
C HIS A 143 22.52 -1.94 24.81
N CYS A 144 22.05 -2.20 26.04
CA CYS A 144 21.05 -1.34 26.67
C CYS A 144 21.46 -0.86 28.06
N TYR A 145 20.74 0.13 28.54
CA TYR A 145 20.80 0.64 29.91
C TYR A 145 19.40 1.03 30.39
N GLU A 146 19.22 1.03 31.71
CA GLU A 146 17.94 1.39 32.33
C GLU A 146 17.92 2.87 32.72
N LEU A 147 16.77 3.51 32.46
CA LEU A 147 16.34 4.78 33.04
C LEU A 147 15.07 4.56 33.85
N GLU A 148 14.61 5.58 34.57
CA GLU A 148 13.34 5.53 35.29
C GLU A 148 12.17 5.22 34.34
N SER A 149 12.20 5.79 33.12
CA SER A 149 11.19 5.63 32.07
C SER A 149 11.25 4.31 31.30
N GLY A 150 12.31 3.49 31.42
CA GLY A 150 12.39 2.22 30.70
C GLY A 150 13.78 1.69 30.42
N LEU A 151 13.84 0.72 29.49
CA LEU A 151 15.07 0.18 28.93
C LEU A 151 15.38 0.87 27.61
N TYR A 152 16.58 1.40 27.47
CA TYR A 152 17.03 2.15 26.30
C TYR A 152 18.20 1.47 25.61
N PHE A 153 18.18 1.46 24.27
CA PHE A 153 19.28 1.01 23.45
C PHE A 153 20.35 2.09 23.35
N ASP A 154 21.60 1.71 23.61
CA ASP A 154 22.77 2.57 23.45
C ASP A 154 23.32 2.42 22.04
N VAL A 155 23.05 3.41 21.18
CA VAL A 155 23.43 3.36 19.75
C VAL A 155 24.94 3.33 19.54
N SER A 156 25.74 3.76 20.52
CA SER A 156 27.21 3.73 20.46
C SER A 156 27.77 2.31 20.51
N THR A 157 26.96 1.32 20.90
CA THR A 157 27.39 -0.07 21.04
C THR A 157 27.38 -0.87 19.73
N VAL A 158 26.86 -0.28 18.64
CA VAL A 158 26.86 -0.86 17.28
C VAL A 158 27.57 0.09 16.32
N ALA A 159 28.38 -0.50 15.42
CA ALA A 159 29.04 0.27 14.38
C ALA A 159 28.04 0.69 13.30
N ASP A 160 28.38 1.77 12.59
CA ASP A 160 27.61 2.30 11.45
C ASP A 160 26.14 2.67 11.78
N TYR A 161 25.83 2.96 13.05
CA TYR A 161 24.51 3.49 13.38
C TYR A 161 24.20 4.75 12.54
N GLY A 162 22.98 4.83 12.03
CA GLY A 162 22.57 5.96 11.20
C GLY A 162 23.05 5.92 9.74
N ARG A 163 23.85 4.92 9.31
CA ARG A 163 24.33 4.81 7.91
C ARG A 163 23.21 4.80 6.87
N LEU A 164 22.01 4.31 7.21
CA LEU A 164 20.84 4.33 6.34
C LEU A 164 20.26 5.74 6.20
N ALA A 165 20.25 6.53 7.27
CA ALA A 165 19.72 7.90 7.29
C ALA A 165 20.52 8.83 6.35
N ARG A 166 19.84 9.84 5.80
CA ARG A 166 20.48 10.86 4.95
C ARG A 166 20.80 12.14 5.71
N ALA A 167 19.98 12.47 6.70
CA ALA A 167 20.26 13.60 7.56
C ALA A 167 21.57 13.33 8.30
N GLN A 168 22.55 14.24 8.18
CA GLN A 168 23.67 14.24 9.11
C GLN A 168 23.11 14.59 10.48
N THR A 169 23.66 13.96 11.51
CA THR A 169 23.22 14.06 12.90
C THR A 169 23.14 15.50 13.45
N ASP A 170 23.69 16.47 12.75
CA ASP A 170 23.72 17.89 13.17
C ASP A 170 22.42 18.67 12.87
N GLU A 171 21.54 18.16 11.97
CA GLU A 171 20.24 18.79 11.67
C GLU A 171 19.05 18.07 12.31
N GLY A 172 19.28 16.94 12.96
CA GLY A 172 18.27 16.15 13.68
C GLY A 172 17.85 16.73 15.04
N GLU A 173 18.53 17.79 15.50
CA GLU A 173 18.27 18.42 16.81
C GLU A 173 16.86 19.02 16.98
N GLY A 174 16.09 19.18 15.91
CA GLY A 174 14.75 19.79 15.97
C GLY A 174 13.58 18.83 16.24
N ARG A 175 13.81 17.51 16.34
CA ARG A 175 12.74 16.51 16.51
C ARG A 175 12.90 15.58 17.71
N ILE A 176 14.01 15.66 18.45
CA ILE A 176 14.30 14.80 19.57
C ILE A 176 14.14 15.63 20.84
N GLU A 177 12.96 15.59 21.46
CA GLU A 177 12.84 16.04 22.85
C GLU A 177 13.66 15.10 23.74
N ALA A 178 14.53 15.69 24.52
CA ALA A 178 15.51 14.94 25.30
C ALA A 178 14.81 14.27 26.50
N VAL A 179 14.58 12.97 26.43
CA VAL A 179 14.32 12.18 27.64
C VAL A 179 15.54 12.36 28.56
N GLU A 180 15.32 12.86 29.77
CA GLU A 180 16.38 13.13 30.73
C GLU A 180 17.13 11.85 31.07
N GLY A 181 18.45 11.89 30.97
CA GLY A 181 19.33 10.76 31.29
C GLY A 181 19.75 9.89 30.10
N LYS A 182 19.30 10.16 28.87
CA LYS A 182 19.85 9.48 27.68
C LYS A 182 21.34 9.76 27.55
N ARG A 183 22.11 8.71 27.19
CA ARG A 183 23.58 8.83 26.95
C ARG A 183 23.88 9.52 25.63
N ASN A 184 23.08 9.19 24.58
CA ASN A 184 23.12 9.84 23.28
C ASN A 184 21.70 10.28 22.92
N ALA A 185 21.58 11.40 22.23
CA ALA A 185 20.27 11.90 21.78
C ALA A 185 19.53 10.88 20.91
N ALA A 186 20.26 10.08 20.14
CA ALA A 186 19.72 9.05 19.25
C ALA A 186 19.36 7.72 19.95
N ASP A 187 19.68 7.56 21.24
CA ASP A 187 19.27 6.36 21.98
C ASP A 187 17.74 6.25 22.01
N PHE A 188 17.20 5.04 21.94
CA PHE A 188 15.78 4.83 21.80
C PHE A 188 15.26 3.74 22.75
N ALA A 189 13.97 3.83 23.07
CA ALA A 189 13.34 2.91 23.99
C ALA A 189 13.17 1.51 23.38
N ILE A 190 13.60 0.50 24.11
CA ILE A 190 13.31 -0.94 23.87
C ILE A 190 12.08 -1.36 24.66
N TRP A 191 11.96 -0.87 25.91
CA TRP A 191 10.81 -1.09 26.76
C TRP A 191 10.46 0.18 27.50
N ARG A 192 9.21 0.62 27.44
CA ARG A 192 8.71 1.81 28.10
C ARG A 192 7.91 1.43 29.33
N LYS A 193 8.36 1.86 30.49
CA LYS A 193 7.65 1.63 31.76
C LYS A 193 6.37 2.47 31.82
N THR A 194 5.34 1.91 32.41
CA THR A 194 4.17 2.69 32.83
C THR A 194 4.59 3.56 34.02
N PRO A 195 4.35 4.89 34.01
CA PRO A 195 4.69 5.77 35.11
C PRO A 195 4.06 5.32 36.44
N PRO A 196 4.73 5.51 37.58
CA PRO A 196 4.19 5.17 38.87
C PRO A 196 2.82 5.84 39.14
N GLY A 197 1.81 5.05 39.48
CA GLY A 197 0.45 5.53 39.76
C GLY A 197 -0.46 5.63 38.56
N GLU A 198 0.06 5.41 37.35
CA GLU A 198 -0.72 5.25 36.13
C GLU A 198 -1.06 3.78 35.87
N LYS A 199 -2.11 3.56 35.09
CA LYS A 199 -2.47 2.24 34.55
C LYS A 199 -2.87 2.42 33.10
N ARG A 200 -2.21 1.68 32.20
CA ARG A 200 -2.51 1.64 30.77
C ARG A 200 -3.37 0.45 30.44
N GLN A 201 -4.19 0.54 29.41
CA GLN A 201 -4.96 -0.62 28.93
C GLN A 201 -4.05 -1.66 28.27
N MET A 202 -2.97 -1.21 27.58
CA MET A 202 -1.96 -2.08 26.99
C MET A 202 -0.65 -1.95 27.75
N GLU A 203 -0.47 -2.81 28.75
CA GLU A 203 0.77 -2.93 29.51
C GLU A 203 1.00 -4.40 29.91
N TRP A 204 2.24 -4.80 29.89
CA TRP A 204 2.67 -6.17 30.17
C TRP A 204 3.79 -6.19 31.23
N PRO A 205 3.86 -7.27 32.03
CA PRO A 205 4.97 -7.46 32.95
C PRO A 205 6.25 -7.81 32.18
N SER A 206 7.36 -7.17 32.54
CA SER A 206 8.69 -7.46 32.01
C SER A 206 9.75 -7.43 33.10
N PRO A 207 10.99 -7.85 32.85
CA PRO A 207 12.10 -7.70 33.78
C PRO A 207 12.36 -6.25 34.20
N TRP A 208 11.96 -5.30 33.36
CA TRP A 208 12.16 -3.85 33.57
C TRP A 208 10.92 -3.17 34.19
N GLY A 209 9.86 -3.93 34.51
CA GLY A 209 8.61 -3.44 35.09
C GLY A 209 7.43 -3.55 34.15
N MET A 210 6.25 -3.12 34.65
CA MET A 210 5.04 -2.99 33.84
C MET A 210 5.26 -1.93 32.76
N GLY A 211 4.80 -2.22 31.53
CA GLY A 211 5.00 -1.30 30.42
C GLY A 211 4.66 -1.90 29.06
N ALA A 212 5.19 -1.31 28.01
CA ALA A 212 4.97 -1.71 26.62
C ALA A 212 6.28 -1.71 25.81
N PRO A 213 6.38 -2.49 24.72
CA PRO A 213 7.54 -2.47 23.83
C PRO A 213 7.74 -1.11 23.20
N GLY A 214 9.00 -0.78 22.89
CA GLY A 214 9.33 0.36 22.03
C GLY A 214 8.94 0.10 20.58
N TRP A 215 8.57 1.14 19.87
CA TRP A 215 8.05 1.06 18.51
C TRP A 215 8.95 0.33 17.50
N HIS A 216 10.27 0.50 17.64
CA HIS A 216 11.24 -0.09 16.71
C HIS A 216 11.47 -1.58 16.95
N LEU A 217 11.18 -2.06 18.17
CA LEU A 217 11.36 -3.46 18.56
C LEU A 217 10.36 -4.37 17.83
N GLU A 218 9.16 -3.88 17.58
CA GLU A 218 8.07 -4.64 16.96
C GLU A 218 8.49 -5.25 15.62
N CYS A 219 8.96 -4.39 14.69
CA CYS A 219 9.34 -4.82 13.34
C CYS A 219 10.57 -5.74 13.34
N SER A 220 11.57 -5.47 14.19
CA SER A 220 12.73 -6.36 14.34
C SER A 220 12.31 -7.75 14.78
N VAL A 221 11.44 -7.85 15.78
CA VAL A 221 11.00 -9.14 16.33
C VAL A 221 10.08 -9.88 15.36
N MET A 222 9.07 -9.21 14.81
CA MET A 222 8.10 -9.84 13.91
C MET A 222 8.77 -10.30 12.61
N SER A 223 9.66 -9.49 12.02
CA SER A 223 10.39 -9.88 10.81
C SER A 223 11.31 -11.06 11.07
N GLY A 224 12.09 -11.02 12.17
CA GLY A 224 12.98 -12.10 12.55
C GLY A 224 12.26 -13.40 12.87
N ALA A 225 11.12 -13.33 13.57
CA ALA A 225 10.34 -14.51 13.97
C ALA A 225 9.73 -15.24 12.76
N VAL A 226 9.28 -14.51 11.75
CA VAL A 226 8.59 -15.11 10.57
C VAL A 226 9.56 -15.41 9.43
N LEU A 227 10.49 -14.51 9.14
CA LEU A 227 11.37 -14.61 7.98
C LEU A 227 12.77 -15.15 8.34
N GLY A 228 13.18 -15.03 9.61
CA GLY A 228 14.56 -15.27 10.02
C GLY A 228 15.53 -14.19 9.52
N PHE A 229 16.73 -14.13 10.10
CA PHE A 229 17.79 -13.21 9.71
C PHE A 229 18.94 -13.93 9.01
N PRO A 230 19.53 -13.37 7.96
CA PRO A 230 18.99 -12.28 7.18
C PRO A 230 17.82 -12.72 6.28
N PHE A 231 16.92 -11.79 5.97
CA PHE A 231 15.93 -11.95 4.90
C PHE A 231 16.26 -11.03 3.71
N ASP A 232 15.44 -11.06 2.64
CA ASP A 232 15.84 -10.45 1.38
C ASP A 232 15.59 -8.94 1.36
N ILE A 233 14.35 -8.50 1.56
CA ILE A 233 13.97 -7.11 1.33
C ILE A 233 13.11 -6.58 2.49
N HIS A 234 13.48 -5.40 3.01
CA HIS A 234 12.67 -4.62 3.93
C HIS A 234 12.17 -3.35 3.25
N THR A 235 10.87 -3.05 3.35
CA THR A 235 10.28 -1.87 2.73
C THR A 235 9.55 -0.97 3.71
N GLY A 236 9.53 0.33 3.45
CA GLY A 236 8.78 1.32 4.20
C GLY A 236 8.68 2.66 3.48
N GLY A 237 8.04 3.64 4.09
CA GLY A 237 8.06 5.02 3.64
C GLY A 237 9.44 5.67 3.83
N ILE A 238 9.68 6.76 3.10
CA ILE A 238 10.96 7.50 3.20
C ILE A 238 11.21 8.07 4.60
N ASP A 239 10.16 8.33 5.37
CA ASP A 239 10.22 8.75 6.77
C ASP A 239 10.82 7.67 7.68
N HIS A 240 10.57 6.40 7.44
CA HIS A 240 11.17 5.30 8.19
C HIS A 240 12.68 5.21 8.01
N ARG A 241 13.19 5.64 6.87
CA ARG A 241 14.64 5.62 6.58
C ARG A 241 15.45 6.46 7.55
N GLU A 242 14.88 7.52 8.11
CA GLU A 242 15.63 8.49 8.94
C GLU A 242 15.72 8.04 10.41
N ILE A 243 14.71 7.35 10.95
CA ILE A 243 14.63 6.99 12.37
C ILE A 243 14.30 5.51 12.56
N HIS A 244 13.18 5.03 12.05
CA HIS A 244 12.63 3.71 12.38
C HIS A 244 13.55 2.58 11.92
N HIS A 245 13.91 2.54 10.65
CA HIS A 245 14.75 1.49 10.10
C HIS A 245 16.22 1.53 10.59
N PRO A 246 16.86 2.69 10.84
CA PRO A 246 18.17 2.70 11.51
C PRO A 246 18.15 2.04 12.88
N ASN A 247 17.07 2.21 13.65
CA ASN A 247 16.90 1.59 14.96
C ASN A 247 16.66 0.09 14.85
N GLU A 248 15.85 -0.37 13.89
CA GLU A 248 15.73 -1.81 13.61
C GLU A 248 17.07 -2.44 13.22
N ILE A 249 17.85 -1.78 12.34
CA ILE A 249 19.19 -2.25 11.95
C ILE A 249 20.10 -2.41 13.16
N ALA A 250 20.06 -1.45 14.09
CA ALA A 250 20.87 -1.52 15.31
C ALA A 250 20.46 -2.71 16.19
N GLN A 251 19.16 -2.92 16.38
CA GLN A 251 18.61 -4.05 17.13
C GLN A 251 18.95 -5.40 16.47
N ASN A 252 18.85 -5.47 15.14
CA ASN A 252 19.16 -6.68 14.38
C ASN A 252 20.65 -7.05 14.48
N GLN A 253 21.56 -6.07 14.39
CA GLN A 253 22.99 -6.28 14.62
C GLN A 253 23.26 -6.81 16.03
N ALA A 254 22.67 -6.17 17.04
CA ALA A 254 22.80 -6.58 18.43
C ALA A 254 22.30 -8.02 18.67
N HIS A 255 21.14 -8.36 18.15
CA HIS A 255 20.51 -9.68 18.28
C HIS A 255 21.32 -10.78 17.57
N CYS A 256 21.75 -10.53 16.33
CA CYS A 256 22.54 -11.49 15.56
C CYS A 256 24.02 -11.56 15.99
N CYS A 257 24.42 -10.76 16.97
CA CYS A 257 25.83 -10.62 17.38
C CYS A 257 26.76 -10.27 16.22
N THR A 258 26.27 -9.48 15.26
CA THR A 258 27.02 -8.92 14.14
C THR A 258 27.37 -7.45 14.42
N ASN A 259 28.38 -6.92 13.75
CA ASN A 259 28.78 -5.53 13.93
C ASN A 259 29.34 -4.96 12.63
N GLY A 260 28.78 -3.81 12.22
CA GLY A 260 29.14 -3.11 10.99
C GLY A 260 28.33 -3.55 9.77
N LEU A 261 28.13 -2.62 8.84
CA LEU A 261 27.25 -2.74 7.69
C LEU A 261 27.99 -2.86 6.34
N ASP A 262 29.27 -3.20 6.36
CA ASP A 262 30.02 -3.55 5.15
C ASP A 262 29.44 -4.84 4.50
N ASN A 263 28.91 -5.74 5.32
CA ASN A 263 28.02 -6.78 4.86
C ASN A 263 26.57 -6.35 5.14
N ALA A 264 25.80 -6.03 4.09
CA ALA A 264 24.41 -5.59 4.21
C ALA A 264 23.52 -6.60 4.96
N ALA A 265 23.84 -7.90 4.90
CA ALA A 265 23.10 -8.94 5.63
C ALA A 265 23.11 -8.74 7.16
N ASN A 266 24.11 -8.06 7.69
CA ASN A 266 24.20 -7.75 9.13
C ASN A 266 23.08 -6.79 9.60
N SER A 267 22.42 -6.10 8.68
CA SER A 267 21.29 -5.21 8.98
C SER A 267 19.98 -5.95 9.26
N GLY A 268 19.95 -7.26 9.06
CA GLY A 268 18.73 -8.08 9.14
C GLY A 268 18.06 -8.29 7.78
N ALA A 269 18.09 -7.32 6.87
CA ALA A 269 17.66 -7.44 5.49
C ALA A 269 18.80 -7.09 4.53
N LYS A 270 18.89 -7.80 3.39
CA LYS A 270 19.94 -7.50 2.39
C LYS A 270 19.67 -6.22 1.63
N VAL A 271 18.41 -5.90 1.37
CA VAL A 271 17.96 -4.74 0.59
C VAL A 271 16.94 -3.94 1.38
N TRP A 272 17.18 -2.65 1.53
CA TRP A 272 16.27 -1.70 2.18
C TRP A 272 15.69 -0.77 1.12
N MET A 273 14.36 -0.78 0.95
CA MET A 273 13.69 0.00 -0.08
C MET A 273 12.68 0.98 0.52
N HIS A 274 12.66 2.20 0.00
CA HIS A 274 11.80 3.27 0.52
C HIS A 274 11.07 3.97 -0.62
N ASN A 275 9.75 4.08 -0.51
CA ASN A 275 8.98 4.95 -1.38
C ASN A 275 8.98 6.38 -0.85
N ASN A 276 8.94 7.35 -1.77
CA ASN A 276 8.88 8.77 -1.43
C ASN A 276 7.45 9.25 -1.14
N PHE A 277 7.32 10.48 -0.66
CA PHE A 277 6.05 11.07 -0.24
C PHE A 277 5.05 11.25 -1.38
N LEU A 278 3.78 11.21 -1.00
CA LEU A 278 2.71 11.87 -1.71
C LEU A 278 2.62 13.31 -1.17
N VAL A 279 2.70 14.29 -2.06
CA VAL A 279 2.71 15.72 -1.70
C VAL A 279 1.56 16.45 -2.36
N GLU A 280 1.09 17.52 -1.74
CA GLU A 280 0.19 18.50 -2.37
C GLU A 280 1.01 19.70 -2.85
N ARG A 281 0.47 20.52 -3.75
CA ARG A 281 1.12 21.77 -4.21
C ARG A 281 1.55 22.69 -3.08
N SER A 282 0.87 22.61 -1.92
CA SER A 282 1.18 23.37 -0.69
C SER A 282 2.31 22.76 0.15
N GLY A 283 2.84 21.58 -0.21
CA GLY A 283 3.86 20.84 0.54
C GLY A 283 3.42 19.45 0.99
N LYS A 284 4.08 18.87 2.00
CA LYS A 284 3.73 17.54 2.53
C LYS A 284 2.29 17.56 3.04
N MET A 285 1.49 16.59 2.58
CA MET A 285 0.14 16.35 3.11
C MET A 285 0.16 16.21 4.63
N SER A 286 -0.58 17.07 5.32
CA SER A 286 -0.70 17.00 6.78
C SER A 286 -2.16 16.87 7.20
N LYS A 287 -2.37 16.26 8.37
CA LYS A 287 -3.70 16.12 9.00
C LYS A 287 -4.36 17.48 9.32
N SER A 288 -3.60 18.57 9.27
CA SER A 288 -4.04 19.93 9.59
C SER A 288 -4.58 20.74 8.39
N SER A 289 -4.51 20.20 7.16
CA SER A 289 -4.90 20.91 5.92
C SER A 289 -6.40 20.89 5.58
N GLY A 290 -7.28 20.47 6.51
CA GLY A 290 -8.73 20.62 6.42
C GLY A 290 -9.50 19.38 5.99
N GLU A 291 -9.26 18.76 4.85
CA GLU A 291 -9.85 17.46 4.49
C GLU A 291 -8.83 16.34 4.70
N PHE A 292 -9.15 15.37 5.56
CA PHE A 292 -8.33 14.19 5.74
C PHE A 292 -8.45 13.29 4.51
N LEU A 293 -7.43 13.28 3.65
CA LEU A 293 -7.39 12.55 2.38
C LEU A 293 -7.23 11.03 2.62
N ARG A 294 -8.31 10.36 2.90
CA ARG A 294 -8.41 8.89 2.96
C ARG A 294 -9.02 8.35 1.67
N LEU A 295 -8.81 7.07 1.39
CA LEU A 295 -9.33 6.43 0.18
C LEU A 295 -10.86 6.56 0.06
N GLN A 296 -11.57 6.44 1.19
CA GLN A 296 -13.03 6.60 1.21
C GLN A 296 -13.49 7.98 0.70
N LEU A 297 -12.74 9.05 0.95
CA LEU A 297 -13.07 10.38 0.42
C LEU A 297 -13.03 10.41 -1.10
N LEU A 298 -12.07 9.72 -1.72
CA LEU A 298 -11.98 9.61 -3.17
C LEU A 298 -13.21 8.86 -3.72
N ILE A 299 -13.60 7.77 -3.06
CA ILE A 299 -14.79 6.98 -3.41
C ILE A 299 -16.06 7.82 -3.26
N ASP A 300 -16.20 8.53 -2.15
CA ASP A 300 -17.36 9.41 -1.86
C ASP A 300 -17.48 10.53 -2.91
N LYS A 301 -16.40 10.96 -3.51
CA LYS A 301 -16.37 11.91 -4.63
C LYS A 301 -16.59 11.25 -6.01
N GLY A 302 -16.73 9.93 -6.09
CA GLY A 302 -17.01 9.18 -7.32
C GLY A 302 -15.75 8.65 -8.05
N TYR A 303 -14.57 8.74 -7.44
CA TYR A 303 -13.36 8.19 -8.02
C TYR A 303 -13.20 6.70 -7.66
N HIS A 304 -12.99 5.87 -8.66
CA HIS A 304 -12.70 4.46 -8.43
C HIS A 304 -11.32 4.29 -7.76
N PRO A 305 -11.16 3.43 -6.73
CA PRO A 305 -9.89 3.25 -6.01
C PRO A 305 -8.70 2.95 -6.90
N LEU A 306 -8.90 2.15 -7.94
CA LEU A 306 -7.83 1.80 -8.88
C LEU A 306 -7.36 3.00 -9.75
N ALA A 307 -8.11 4.09 -9.81
CA ALA A 307 -7.60 5.34 -10.37
C ALA A 307 -6.46 5.91 -9.51
N TYR A 308 -6.58 5.80 -8.17
CA TYR A 308 -5.50 6.18 -7.27
C TYR A 308 -4.30 5.23 -7.40
N ARG A 309 -4.54 3.92 -7.50
CA ARG A 309 -3.47 2.97 -7.79
C ARG A 309 -2.74 3.35 -9.09
N LEU A 310 -3.47 3.61 -10.16
CA LEU A 310 -2.88 4.03 -11.44
C LEU A 310 -2.09 5.34 -11.31
N LEU A 311 -2.60 6.31 -10.54
CA LEU A 311 -1.88 7.55 -10.24
C LEU A 311 -0.52 7.26 -9.59
N CYS A 312 -0.47 6.36 -8.62
CA CYS A 312 0.78 5.92 -7.99
C CYS A 312 1.76 5.28 -8.98
N LEU A 313 1.25 4.47 -9.93
CA LEU A 313 2.07 3.77 -10.92
C LEU A 313 2.64 4.69 -12.02
N GLN A 314 2.11 5.90 -12.18
CA GLN A 314 2.57 6.87 -13.19
C GLN A 314 3.88 7.56 -12.81
N ALA A 315 4.30 7.47 -11.56
CA ALA A 315 5.56 8.00 -11.07
C ALA A 315 6.43 6.87 -10.52
N HIS A 316 7.74 7.06 -10.59
CA HIS A 316 8.67 6.14 -9.94
C HIS A 316 8.47 6.18 -8.41
N TYR A 317 8.53 5.03 -7.72
CA TYR A 317 8.26 4.96 -6.28
C TYR A 317 9.19 5.84 -5.44
N ARG A 318 10.45 6.04 -5.88
CA ARG A 318 11.45 6.88 -5.19
C ARG A 318 11.27 8.38 -5.45
N SER A 319 10.42 8.78 -6.39
CA SER A 319 10.12 10.19 -6.64
C SER A 319 8.94 10.64 -5.78
N GLU A 320 8.92 11.90 -5.39
CA GLU A 320 7.71 12.51 -4.87
C GLU A 320 6.58 12.42 -5.92
N LEU A 321 5.37 12.24 -5.46
CA LEU A 321 4.19 12.23 -6.30
C LEU A 321 3.26 13.35 -5.85
N GLU A 322 3.00 14.30 -6.76
CA GLU A 322 2.03 15.36 -6.51
C GLU A 322 0.60 14.81 -6.67
N PHE A 323 -0.20 14.98 -5.62
CA PHE A 323 -1.63 14.70 -5.68
C PHE A 323 -2.40 15.96 -6.11
N SER A 324 -3.30 15.78 -7.06
CA SER A 324 -4.34 16.75 -7.40
C SER A 324 -5.60 16.02 -7.87
N TRP A 325 -6.75 16.65 -7.70
CA TRP A 325 -8.01 16.10 -8.20
C TRP A 325 -8.02 15.97 -9.72
N GLU A 326 -7.39 16.91 -10.42
CA GLU A 326 -7.19 16.84 -11.88
C GLU A 326 -6.33 15.65 -12.28
N GLY A 327 -5.21 15.43 -11.57
CA GLY A 327 -4.32 14.27 -11.78
C GLY A 327 -5.05 12.93 -11.55
N LEU A 328 -5.87 12.86 -10.51
CA LEU A 328 -6.69 11.69 -10.22
C LEU A 328 -7.76 11.48 -11.29
N GLY A 329 -8.41 12.54 -11.76
CA GLY A 329 -9.38 12.50 -12.87
C GLY A 329 -8.75 12.04 -14.19
N ALA A 330 -7.52 12.50 -14.47
CA ALA A 330 -6.75 12.04 -15.64
C ALA A 330 -6.39 10.55 -15.52
N ALA A 331 -6.00 10.09 -14.33
CA ALA A 331 -5.74 8.67 -14.05
C ALA A 331 -7.01 7.82 -14.23
N LEU A 332 -8.16 8.27 -13.73
CA LEU A 332 -9.45 7.59 -13.94
C LEU A 332 -9.79 7.51 -15.45
N THR A 333 -9.61 8.59 -16.20
CA THR A 333 -9.85 8.61 -17.65
C THR A 333 -8.92 7.63 -18.39
N ARG A 334 -7.66 7.56 -17.98
CA ARG A 334 -6.69 6.61 -18.52
C ARG A 334 -7.09 5.15 -18.21
N LEU A 335 -7.52 4.86 -16.98
CA LEU A 335 -8.01 3.55 -16.57
C LEU A 335 -9.25 3.13 -17.39
N LYS A 336 -10.23 4.04 -17.55
CA LYS A 336 -11.41 3.81 -18.39
C LYS A 336 -11.05 3.37 -19.82
N ARG A 337 -10.07 4.04 -20.44
CA ARG A 337 -9.62 3.68 -21.79
C ARG A 337 -9.02 2.27 -21.86
N MET A 338 -8.21 1.90 -20.87
CA MET A 338 -7.63 0.55 -20.79
C MET A 338 -8.70 -0.52 -20.60
N VAL A 339 -9.63 -0.32 -19.67
CA VAL A 339 -10.74 -1.24 -19.41
C VAL A 339 -11.61 -1.40 -20.66
N MET A 340 -12.02 -0.31 -21.31
CA MET A 340 -12.80 -0.37 -22.55
C MET A 340 -12.07 -1.11 -23.68
N ALA A 341 -10.76 -0.93 -23.80
CA ALA A 341 -9.96 -1.67 -24.77
C ALA A 341 -9.96 -3.17 -24.51
N VAL A 342 -9.87 -3.58 -23.23
CA VAL A 342 -9.96 -5.00 -22.83
C VAL A 342 -11.36 -5.57 -23.05
N GLU A 343 -12.42 -4.84 -22.70
CA GLU A 343 -13.81 -5.26 -22.95
C GLU A 343 -14.07 -5.49 -24.45
N GLN A 344 -13.65 -4.55 -25.29
CA GLN A 344 -13.77 -4.69 -26.74
C GLN A 344 -12.96 -5.86 -27.30
N LEU A 345 -11.82 -6.16 -26.68
CA LEU A 345 -11.00 -7.30 -27.06
C LEU A 345 -11.68 -8.61 -26.71
N LYS A 346 -12.22 -8.73 -25.49
CA LYS A 346 -12.98 -9.90 -25.04
C LYS A 346 -14.18 -10.20 -25.93
N ALA A 347 -14.92 -9.17 -26.35
CA ALA A 347 -16.07 -9.30 -27.25
C ALA A 347 -15.72 -9.89 -28.63
N ARG A 348 -14.42 -9.89 -29.01
CA ARG A 348 -13.94 -10.47 -30.27
C ARG A 348 -13.45 -11.91 -30.13
N ILE A 349 -13.34 -12.42 -28.92
CA ILE A 349 -12.90 -13.80 -28.65
C ILE A 349 -14.17 -14.68 -28.64
N PRO A 350 -14.29 -15.68 -29.55
CA PRO A 350 -15.44 -16.57 -29.52
C PRO A 350 -15.48 -17.37 -28.22
N PRO A 351 -16.68 -17.67 -27.67
CA PRO A 351 -16.80 -18.49 -26.48
C PRO A 351 -16.17 -19.89 -26.75
N PRO A 352 -15.62 -20.53 -25.71
CA PRO A 352 -15.06 -21.87 -25.87
C PRO A 352 -16.16 -22.83 -26.36
N PRO A 353 -15.83 -23.75 -27.30
CA PRO A 353 -16.81 -24.73 -27.78
C PRO A 353 -17.24 -25.66 -26.64
N GLY A 354 -18.46 -25.52 -26.16
CA GLY A 354 -19.06 -26.47 -25.19
C GLY A 354 -19.86 -25.89 -24.03
N GLU A 355 -19.99 -24.59 -23.85
CA GLU A 355 -20.90 -24.00 -22.85
C GLU A 355 -22.21 -23.51 -23.52
N GLY A 356 -23.05 -24.46 -23.87
CA GLY A 356 -24.45 -24.21 -24.19
C GLY A 356 -25.30 -24.29 -22.92
N ASP A 357 -26.06 -23.25 -22.66
CA ASP A 357 -27.23 -23.11 -21.78
C ASP A 357 -27.34 -24.03 -20.54
N HIS A 358 -26.85 -23.54 -19.41
CA HIS A 358 -27.48 -23.83 -18.12
C HIS A 358 -27.50 -22.57 -17.25
N ALA A 359 -28.31 -21.60 -17.64
CA ALA A 359 -28.79 -20.58 -16.73
C ALA A 359 -30.01 -21.14 -15.97
N GLN A 360 -29.84 -21.61 -14.76
CA GLN A 360 -30.92 -21.77 -13.82
C GLN A 360 -30.61 -21.15 -12.48
N HIS A 361 -31.55 -20.31 -12.08
CA HIS A 361 -31.67 -19.55 -10.85
C HIS A 361 -31.35 -20.36 -9.58
N GLY A 362 -30.55 -19.78 -8.70
CA GLY A 362 -30.40 -20.18 -7.32
C GLY A 362 -30.17 -18.97 -6.44
N GLY A 363 -31.28 -18.37 -5.98
CA GLY A 363 -31.22 -17.35 -4.91
C GLY A 363 -30.79 -18.01 -3.62
N GLY A 364 -29.60 -17.63 -3.09
CA GLY A 364 -29.09 -18.01 -1.78
C GLY A 364 -28.92 -16.76 -0.94
N ALA A 365 -29.58 -16.73 0.21
CA ALA A 365 -29.48 -15.68 1.22
C ALA A 365 -28.04 -15.54 1.76
N PRO A 366 -27.64 -14.37 2.25
CA PRO A 366 -26.28 -14.15 2.78
C PRO A 366 -26.11 -14.90 4.09
N SER A 367 -25.19 -15.86 4.13
CA SER A 367 -24.76 -16.51 5.35
C SER A 367 -23.72 -15.65 6.07
N ALA A 368 -23.78 -15.66 7.40
CA ALA A 368 -22.97 -14.90 8.32
C ALA A 368 -21.46 -15.03 8.05
N MET A 369 -20.77 -13.88 8.09
CA MET A 369 -19.31 -13.79 8.03
C MET A 369 -18.70 -14.48 9.25
N HIS A 370 -17.92 -15.51 9.01
CA HIS A 370 -16.93 -16.00 9.96
C HIS A 370 -15.60 -15.27 9.74
N ASP A 371 -15.01 -14.79 10.84
CA ASP A 371 -13.68 -14.15 10.93
C ASP A 371 -12.57 -15.13 10.52
N SER A 372 -12.31 -15.24 9.24
CA SER A 372 -11.07 -15.80 8.71
C SER A 372 -10.67 -15.03 7.46
N ALA A 373 -9.40 -14.63 7.39
CA ALA A 373 -8.85 -14.00 6.20
C ALA A 373 -9.22 -14.84 4.94
N PRO A 374 -9.67 -14.21 3.85
CA PRO A 374 -9.98 -14.94 2.64
C PRO A 374 -8.73 -15.68 2.13
N PRO A 375 -8.88 -16.92 1.62
CA PRO A 375 -7.75 -17.66 1.07
C PRO A 375 -7.10 -16.86 -0.08
N PRO A 376 -5.78 -16.98 -0.26
CA PRO A 376 -5.10 -16.32 -1.37
C PRO A 376 -5.74 -16.76 -2.69
N PRO A 377 -5.95 -15.85 -3.66
CA PRO A 377 -6.52 -16.21 -4.95
C PRO A 377 -5.67 -17.29 -5.60
N ALA A 378 -6.32 -18.35 -6.08
CA ALA A 378 -5.67 -19.42 -6.80
C ALA A 378 -4.88 -18.82 -7.98
N VAL A 379 -3.59 -19.18 -8.07
CA VAL A 379 -2.75 -18.80 -9.21
C VAL A 379 -3.30 -19.57 -10.42
N VAL A 380 -4.16 -18.92 -11.20
CA VAL A 380 -4.55 -19.44 -12.51
C VAL A 380 -3.33 -19.32 -13.42
N PRO A 381 -2.84 -20.40 -14.04
CA PRO A 381 -1.75 -20.29 -15.00
C PRO A 381 -2.18 -19.32 -16.12
N LEU A 382 -1.46 -18.22 -16.26
CA LEU A 382 -1.71 -17.28 -17.35
C LEU A 382 -1.44 -17.98 -18.69
N PRO A 383 -2.32 -17.82 -19.69
CA PRO A 383 -2.07 -18.36 -21.02
C PRO A 383 -0.75 -17.80 -21.55
N VAL A 384 0.06 -18.66 -22.19
CA VAL A 384 1.35 -18.27 -22.74
C VAL A 384 1.10 -17.33 -23.92
N PRO A 385 1.59 -16.08 -23.88
CA PRO A 385 1.44 -15.16 -25.00
C PRO A 385 2.11 -15.68 -26.25
N GLY A 386 1.49 -15.45 -27.42
CA GLY A 386 2.06 -15.85 -28.71
C GLY A 386 3.37 -15.12 -29.03
N ARG A 387 4.14 -15.66 -30.00
CA ARG A 387 5.46 -15.12 -30.39
C ARG A 387 5.45 -13.63 -30.79
N ASN A 388 4.33 -13.12 -31.24
CA ASN A 388 4.19 -11.71 -31.64
C ASN A 388 4.30 -10.70 -30.49
N PHE A 389 4.11 -11.13 -29.24
CA PHE A 389 4.14 -10.28 -28.07
C PHE A 389 5.46 -10.39 -27.27
N THR A 390 6.35 -11.32 -27.62
CA THR A 390 7.65 -11.51 -26.96
C THR A 390 8.44 -10.20 -26.83
N PRO A 391 8.60 -9.36 -27.88
CA PRO A 391 9.36 -8.11 -27.74
C PRO A 391 8.73 -7.11 -26.77
N HIS A 392 7.39 -7.09 -26.66
CA HIS A 392 6.70 -6.22 -25.71
C HIS A 392 6.82 -6.72 -24.30
N LEU A 393 6.75 -8.04 -24.11
CA LEU A 393 6.95 -8.66 -22.78
C LEU A 393 8.41 -8.51 -22.32
N GLU A 394 9.39 -8.57 -23.21
CA GLU A 394 10.80 -8.28 -22.90
C GLU A 394 11.00 -6.80 -22.51
N ARG A 395 10.35 -5.86 -23.21
CA ARG A 395 10.37 -4.45 -22.82
C ARG A 395 9.69 -4.22 -21.46
N PHE A 396 8.57 -4.89 -21.22
CA PHE A 396 7.87 -4.84 -19.93
C PHE A 396 8.72 -5.43 -18.81
N ASP A 397 9.29 -6.62 -19.01
CA ASP A 397 10.23 -7.24 -18.07
C ASP A 397 11.42 -6.30 -17.81
N GLY A 398 11.96 -5.64 -18.85
CA GLY A 398 13.02 -4.65 -18.69
C GLY A 398 12.61 -3.50 -17.80
N ALA A 399 11.42 -2.96 -18.00
CA ALA A 399 10.92 -1.84 -17.20
C ALA A 399 10.72 -2.21 -15.72
N VAL A 400 10.09 -3.34 -15.43
CA VAL A 400 9.86 -3.76 -14.04
C VAL A 400 11.12 -4.29 -13.36
N SER A 401 12.09 -4.75 -14.14
CA SER A 401 13.40 -5.18 -13.64
C SER A 401 14.37 -4.02 -13.38
N ASP A 402 14.10 -2.85 -13.92
CA ASP A 402 14.86 -1.61 -13.68
C ASP A 402 14.23 -0.84 -12.52
N ASP A 403 14.49 -1.29 -11.31
CA ASP A 403 14.06 -0.67 -10.07
C ASP A 403 12.54 -0.33 -10.05
N LEU A 404 11.72 -1.25 -10.56
CA LEU A 404 10.25 -1.14 -10.60
C LEU A 404 9.74 0.09 -11.39
N ASN A 405 10.28 0.35 -12.57
CA ASN A 405 9.87 1.48 -13.41
C ASN A 405 8.46 1.28 -14.00
N THR A 406 7.45 1.44 -13.15
CA THR A 406 6.03 1.24 -13.51
C THR A 406 5.53 2.23 -14.55
N ALA A 407 6.08 3.44 -14.61
CA ALA A 407 5.69 4.43 -15.62
C ALA A 407 6.01 3.95 -17.03
N VAL A 408 7.20 3.36 -17.24
CA VAL A 408 7.57 2.73 -18.51
C VAL A 408 6.75 1.47 -18.75
N ALA A 409 6.54 0.64 -17.73
CA ALA A 409 5.73 -0.58 -17.83
C ALA A 409 4.29 -0.28 -18.28
N LEU A 410 3.66 0.78 -17.76
CA LEU A 410 2.35 1.26 -18.21
C LEU A 410 2.34 1.64 -19.68
N THR A 411 3.39 2.33 -20.16
CA THR A 411 3.49 2.70 -21.58
C THR A 411 3.54 1.46 -22.46
N VAL A 412 4.29 0.43 -22.06
CA VAL A 412 4.35 -0.83 -22.81
C VAL A 412 3.00 -1.55 -22.85
N LEU A 413 2.26 -1.56 -21.73
CA LEU A 413 0.90 -2.12 -21.67
C LEU A 413 -0.03 -1.38 -22.66
N GLU A 414 0.03 -0.06 -22.71
CA GLU A 414 -0.78 0.75 -23.63
C GLU A 414 -0.37 0.54 -25.09
N ASP A 415 0.93 0.41 -25.39
CA ASP A 415 1.41 0.05 -26.72
C ASP A 415 0.76 -1.26 -27.18
N VAL A 416 0.76 -2.29 -26.30
CA VAL A 416 0.10 -3.57 -26.61
C VAL A 416 -1.40 -3.38 -26.79
N ALA A 417 -2.07 -2.62 -25.92
CA ALA A 417 -3.49 -2.35 -26.03
C ALA A 417 -3.86 -1.64 -27.35
N ALA A 418 -2.97 -0.80 -27.90
CA ALA A 418 -3.17 -0.08 -29.15
C ALA A 418 -2.92 -0.93 -30.41
N LEU A 419 -2.26 -2.09 -30.33
CA LEU A 419 -1.96 -2.92 -31.50
C LEU A 419 -3.23 -3.32 -32.25
N LYS A 420 -3.17 -3.19 -33.58
CA LYS A 420 -4.24 -3.59 -34.49
C LYS A 420 -3.80 -4.81 -35.30
N LYS A 421 -4.77 -5.57 -35.81
CA LYS A 421 -4.51 -6.75 -36.68
C LYS A 421 -3.64 -7.84 -36.03
N VAL A 422 -3.83 -8.06 -34.73
CA VAL A 422 -3.21 -9.14 -33.94
C VAL A 422 -4.30 -10.07 -33.42
N ASP A 423 -3.95 -11.29 -33.09
CA ASP A 423 -4.88 -12.25 -32.48
C ASP A 423 -5.43 -11.71 -31.15
N PRO A 424 -6.77 -11.66 -30.98
CA PRO A 424 -7.37 -11.12 -29.77
C PRO A 424 -7.03 -11.90 -28.51
N ALA A 425 -6.95 -13.23 -28.56
CA ALA A 425 -6.67 -14.07 -27.40
C ALA A 425 -5.21 -13.93 -26.94
N GLU A 426 -4.26 -13.95 -27.89
CA GLU A 426 -2.85 -13.69 -27.59
C GLU A 426 -2.63 -12.30 -27.01
N LYS A 427 -3.30 -11.28 -27.56
CA LYS A 427 -3.24 -9.91 -27.03
C LYS A 427 -3.78 -9.82 -25.62
N LEU A 428 -4.92 -10.45 -25.35
CA LEU A 428 -5.52 -10.50 -24.02
C LEU A 428 -4.57 -11.18 -23.02
N ALA A 429 -3.93 -12.29 -23.42
CA ALA A 429 -2.95 -12.98 -22.60
C ALA A 429 -1.73 -12.10 -22.25
N ALA A 430 -1.24 -11.33 -23.22
CA ALA A 430 -0.13 -10.39 -22.99
C ALA A 430 -0.53 -9.27 -22.02
N LEU A 431 -1.72 -8.69 -22.19
CA LEU A 431 -2.25 -7.67 -21.27
C LEU A 431 -2.45 -8.24 -19.85
N ALA A 432 -2.96 -9.49 -19.74
CA ALA A 432 -3.13 -10.18 -18.48
C ALA A 432 -1.80 -10.38 -17.74
N ALA A 433 -0.74 -10.79 -18.47
CA ALA A 433 0.59 -10.98 -17.88
C ALA A 433 1.17 -9.66 -17.35
N MET A 434 0.97 -8.55 -18.06
CA MET A 434 1.42 -7.23 -17.62
C MET A 434 0.60 -6.72 -16.44
N ASP A 435 -0.73 -6.89 -16.47
CA ASP A 435 -1.64 -6.46 -15.41
C ASP A 435 -1.47 -7.27 -14.12
N ALA A 436 -1.01 -8.51 -14.21
CA ALA A 436 -0.65 -9.30 -13.04
C ALA A 436 0.41 -8.61 -12.16
N VAL A 437 1.29 -7.80 -12.76
CA VAL A 437 2.29 -6.98 -12.07
C VAL A 437 1.70 -5.61 -11.68
N LEU A 438 1.00 -4.94 -12.58
CA LEU A 438 0.47 -3.59 -12.33
C LEU A 438 -0.74 -3.59 -11.39
N GLY A 439 -1.54 -4.68 -11.39
CA GLY A 439 -2.65 -4.89 -10.48
C GLY A 439 -3.82 -3.92 -10.68
N LEU A 440 -4.06 -3.51 -11.92
CA LEU A 440 -5.17 -2.62 -12.28
C LEU A 440 -6.50 -3.36 -12.47
N ASP A 441 -6.48 -4.69 -12.39
CA ASP A 441 -7.64 -5.57 -12.51
C ASP A 441 -8.40 -5.42 -13.84
N LEU A 442 -7.65 -5.13 -14.92
CA LEU A 442 -8.20 -4.81 -16.23
C LEU A 442 -9.06 -5.92 -16.83
N LEU A 443 -8.81 -7.18 -16.42
CA LEU A 443 -9.54 -8.31 -16.94
C LEU A 443 -10.93 -8.49 -16.28
N ASN A 444 -11.11 -8.00 -15.08
CA ASN A 444 -12.35 -8.20 -14.32
C ASN A 444 -13.24 -6.96 -14.33
N LEU A 445 -12.63 -5.78 -14.45
CA LEU A 445 -13.36 -4.52 -14.50
C LEU A 445 -14.12 -4.34 -15.82
N THR A 446 -15.28 -3.72 -15.69
CA THR A 446 -16.07 -3.17 -16.80
C THR A 446 -16.08 -1.65 -16.76
N ARG A 447 -16.49 -1.02 -17.88
CA ARG A 447 -16.67 0.44 -17.92
C ARG A 447 -17.70 0.92 -16.88
N ALA A 448 -18.69 0.09 -16.58
CA ALA A 448 -19.75 0.38 -15.59
C ALA A 448 -19.19 0.42 -14.16
N ASP A 449 -18.28 -0.50 -13.81
CA ASP A 449 -17.67 -0.56 -12.47
C ASP A 449 -16.88 0.72 -12.13
N LEU A 450 -16.35 1.38 -13.15
CA LEU A 450 -15.58 2.61 -12.99
C LEU A 450 -16.43 3.88 -12.85
N ARG A 451 -17.78 3.76 -12.98
CA ARG A 451 -18.72 4.88 -12.80
C ARG A 451 -19.32 4.85 -11.40
N LEU A 452 -18.56 5.27 -10.41
CA LEU A 452 -19.06 5.37 -9.05
C LEU A 452 -19.93 6.60 -8.86
N ARG A 453 -21.08 6.41 -8.21
CA ARG A 453 -21.97 7.52 -7.88
C ARG A 453 -21.35 8.38 -6.76
N PRO A 454 -21.12 9.69 -6.98
CA PRO A 454 -20.71 10.57 -5.90
C PRO A 454 -21.76 10.63 -4.78
N LYS A 455 -21.32 10.64 -3.54
CA LYS A 455 -22.22 10.72 -2.38
C LYS A 455 -23.05 11.99 -2.36
N SER A 456 -22.54 13.06 -2.97
CA SER A 456 -23.25 14.35 -3.14
C SER A 456 -24.30 14.34 -4.24
N ALA A 457 -24.37 13.31 -5.09
CA ALA A 457 -25.32 13.26 -6.20
C ALA A 457 -26.75 13.12 -5.69
N THR A 458 -27.62 14.04 -6.10
CA THR A 458 -29.03 14.06 -5.72
C THR A 458 -29.93 13.35 -6.73
N ILE A 459 -29.57 13.39 -8.03
CA ILE A 459 -30.29 12.69 -9.11
C ILE A 459 -29.99 11.18 -9.08
N THR A 460 -30.99 10.39 -9.38
CA THR A 460 -30.85 8.93 -9.52
C THR A 460 -30.48 8.51 -10.94
N GLU A 461 -29.89 7.32 -11.11
CA GLU A 461 -29.57 6.78 -12.44
C GLU A 461 -30.83 6.61 -13.31
N GLY A 462 -31.95 6.19 -12.72
CA GLY A 462 -33.21 6.06 -13.44
C GLY A 462 -33.74 7.38 -13.98
N GLU A 463 -33.59 8.47 -13.25
CA GLU A 463 -33.96 9.83 -13.72
C GLU A 463 -33.02 10.29 -14.85
N ILE A 464 -31.72 9.96 -14.75
CA ILE A 464 -30.75 10.26 -15.82
C ILE A 464 -31.14 9.50 -17.09
N GLU A 465 -31.40 8.21 -17.00
CA GLU A 465 -31.76 7.39 -18.15
C GLU A 465 -33.08 7.83 -18.79
N ALA A 466 -34.10 8.20 -18.00
CA ALA A 466 -35.35 8.77 -18.50
C ALA A 466 -35.11 10.08 -19.25
N THR A 467 -34.27 10.95 -18.73
CA THR A 467 -33.90 12.24 -19.37
C THR A 467 -33.12 12.01 -20.67
N LEU A 468 -32.21 11.01 -20.69
CA LEU A 468 -31.49 10.62 -21.92
C LEU A 468 -32.40 10.02 -22.98
N ALA A 469 -33.41 9.24 -22.57
CA ALA A 469 -34.43 8.71 -23.48
C ALA A 469 -35.24 9.86 -24.11
N ALA A 470 -35.74 10.81 -23.31
CA ALA A 470 -36.41 12.01 -23.80
C ALA A 470 -35.53 12.86 -24.73
N ARG A 471 -34.24 12.99 -24.41
CA ARG A 471 -33.26 13.66 -25.29
C ARG A 471 -33.10 12.93 -26.62
N LYS A 472 -33.06 11.63 -26.65
CA LYS A 472 -32.99 10.82 -27.87
C LYS A 472 -34.23 11.01 -28.74
N GLU A 473 -35.41 11.04 -28.15
CA GLU A 473 -36.68 11.32 -28.83
C GLU A 473 -36.68 12.73 -29.44
N ALA A 474 -36.28 13.78 -28.69
CA ALA A 474 -36.16 15.13 -29.16
C ALA A 474 -35.22 15.23 -30.39
N ARG A 475 -34.08 14.54 -30.36
CA ARG A 475 -33.16 14.46 -31.51
C ARG A 475 -33.77 13.78 -32.71
N ALA A 476 -34.51 12.70 -32.52
CA ALA A 476 -35.21 11.99 -33.59
C ALA A 476 -36.27 12.91 -34.26
N ALA A 477 -36.97 13.72 -33.46
CA ALA A 477 -37.93 14.72 -33.90
C ALA A 477 -37.26 15.99 -34.49
N LYS A 478 -35.90 16.08 -34.51
CA LYS A 478 -35.11 17.24 -34.87
C LYS A 478 -35.35 18.49 -34.00
N ASP A 479 -35.87 18.31 -32.81
CA ASP A 479 -36.01 19.35 -31.79
C ASP A 479 -34.69 19.48 -31.01
N PHE A 480 -33.72 20.16 -31.63
CA PHE A 480 -32.40 20.34 -31.05
C PHE A 480 -32.42 21.25 -29.82
N ALA A 481 -33.35 22.22 -29.78
CA ALA A 481 -33.49 23.12 -28.64
C ALA A 481 -33.86 22.35 -27.37
N ARG A 482 -34.84 21.45 -27.48
CA ARG A 482 -35.24 20.57 -26.37
C ARG A 482 -34.11 19.59 -25.98
N SER A 483 -33.43 19.02 -26.98
CA SER A 483 -32.27 18.12 -26.74
C SER A 483 -31.18 18.81 -25.92
N ASP A 484 -30.86 20.06 -26.28
CA ASP A 484 -29.83 20.85 -25.58
C ASP A 484 -30.28 21.26 -24.16
N ALA A 485 -31.58 21.64 -24.01
CA ALA A 485 -32.15 21.92 -22.69
C ALA A 485 -32.04 20.71 -21.73
N LEU A 486 -32.37 19.52 -22.17
CA LEU A 486 -32.27 18.29 -21.38
C LEU A 486 -30.82 17.95 -21.03
N ARG A 487 -29.88 18.18 -21.95
CA ARG A 487 -28.45 18.03 -21.67
C ARG A 487 -27.97 19.00 -20.60
N ASN A 488 -28.39 20.26 -20.68
CA ASN A 488 -28.03 21.29 -19.73
C ASN A 488 -28.66 21.03 -18.34
N GLU A 489 -29.87 20.50 -18.28
CA GLU A 489 -30.52 20.05 -17.05
C GLU A 489 -29.68 19.00 -16.33
N LEU A 490 -29.22 17.96 -17.05
CA LEU A 490 -28.32 16.94 -16.50
C LEU A 490 -26.99 17.54 -16.07
N ALA A 491 -26.43 18.46 -16.84
CA ALA A 491 -25.15 19.10 -16.51
C ALA A 491 -25.21 19.91 -15.21
N VAL A 492 -26.33 20.59 -14.93
CA VAL A 492 -26.57 21.30 -13.66
C VAL A 492 -26.65 20.33 -12.48
N GLN A 493 -27.14 19.12 -12.70
CA GLN A 493 -27.25 18.07 -11.69
C GLN A 493 -25.96 17.23 -11.55
N GLY A 494 -24.85 17.65 -12.17
CA GLY A 494 -23.56 16.97 -12.06
C GLY A 494 -23.42 15.74 -12.96
N VAL A 495 -24.18 15.68 -14.07
CA VAL A 495 -24.11 14.59 -15.06
C VAL A 495 -23.62 15.13 -16.39
N GLU A 496 -22.60 14.51 -16.95
CA GLU A 496 -22.07 14.81 -18.28
C GLU A 496 -22.58 13.77 -19.29
N VAL A 497 -23.23 14.26 -20.36
CA VAL A 497 -23.70 13.39 -21.44
C VAL A 497 -22.56 13.12 -22.41
N MET A 498 -22.24 11.85 -22.60
CA MET A 498 -21.09 11.34 -23.36
C MET A 498 -21.57 10.64 -24.63
N ASP A 499 -21.77 11.35 -25.74
CA ASP A 499 -22.26 10.81 -27.03
C ASP A 499 -21.27 9.84 -27.70
N GLY A 500 -20.40 9.19 -27.14
CA GLY A 500 -19.46 8.21 -27.70
C GLY A 500 -19.00 7.18 -26.66
N ASP A 501 -19.47 7.33 -25.45
CA ASP A 501 -19.21 6.38 -24.37
C ASP A 501 -20.27 5.27 -24.38
N PRO A 502 -19.92 3.99 -24.15
CA PRO A 502 -20.89 2.88 -24.12
C PRO A 502 -22.04 3.07 -23.14
N LEU A 503 -21.80 3.81 -22.05
CA LEU A 503 -22.80 4.10 -21.03
C LEU A 503 -23.61 5.37 -21.30
N GLY A 504 -23.24 6.16 -22.32
CA GLY A 504 -23.93 7.38 -22.74
C GLY A 504 -23.81 8.59 -21.81
N TRP A 505 -23.33 8.42 -20.60
CA TRP A 505 -23.19 9.49 -19.62
C TRP A 505 -22.16 9.15 -18.53
N GLU A 506 -21.71 10.19 -17.80
CA GLU A 506 -20.78 10.09 -16.69
C GLU A 506 -21.12 11.08 -15.58
N TRP A 507 -20.70 10.79 -14.35
CA TRP A 507 -20.69 11.79 -13.28
C TRP A 507 -19.63 12.86 -13.55
N LYS A 508 -20.01 14.11 -13.39
CA LYS A 508 -19.04 15.21 -13.39
C LYS A 508 -18.36 15.24 -12.03
N LEU A 509 -17.13 14.76 -12.01
CA LEU A 509 -16.30 14.74 -10.80
C LEU A 509 -15.63 16.11 -10.62
N GLY A 510 -15.57 16.60 -9.39
CA GLY A 510 -14.98 17.89 -9.06
C GLY A 510 -14.23 17.86 -7.75
#